data_1b104a15d5c212f2cc0f13b3cd7d9561
#
_entry.id   1b104a15d5c212f2cc0f13b3cd7d9561
#
_cell.length_a   1.000
_cell.length_b   1.000
_cell.length_c   1.000
_cell.angle_alpha   90.00
_cell.angle_beta   90.00
_cell.angle_gamma   90.00
#
_symmetry.space_group_name_H-M   'P 1'
#
loop_
_entity.id
_entity.type
_entity.pdbx_description
1 polymer ?
#
loop_
_entity_poly.entity_id
_entity_poly.type
_entity_poly.pdbx_seq_one_letter_code
_entity_poly.pdbx_strand_id
1 'polypeptide(L)'
;MVQPTVVWIRYRSYGKDDIMQGKLIIIEGGDGSGKATQTKLLQEHLQKDGKPVQAVSFPDYDSDSSALVRMYLRGDFGTDADAVNPYAASAFYAVDRFASYQMHWKSFLQNGGVVLADRYTTSNMLYQMIKFNDSAERSAYLDWLEDFEFGKMGLPRPDLVCLLDVPLLSLIHI
;
A
#
# COMPACT_ATOMS: atom_id res chain seq x y z
N MET A 1 21.82 12.09 14.65
CA MET A 1 20.49 11.70 14.16
C MET A 1 20.63 11.44 12.67
N VAL A 2 20.49 10.20 12.25
CA VAL A 2 20.49 9.84 10.81
C VAL A 2 19.11 10.23 10.28
N GLN A 3 19.07 11.13 9.30
CA GLN A 3 17.80 11.48 8.67
C GLN A 3 17.33 10.34 7.78
N PRO A 4 16.03 10.03 7.75
CA PRO A 4 15.50 9.02 6.85
C PRO A 4 15.73 9.44 5.39
N THR A 5 16.20 8.51 4.57
CA THR A 5 16.29 8.72 3.13
C THR A 5 14.91 8.48 2.53
N VAL A 6 14.40 9.46 1.81
CA VAL A 6 13.12 9.30 1.09
C VAL A 6 13.43 8.96 -0.36
N VAL A 7 12.99 7.78 -0.79
CA VAL A 7 13.10 7.35 -2.19
C VAL A 7 11.76 7.56 -2.87
N TRP A 8 11.76 8.31 -3.97
CA TRP A 8 10.56 8.60 -4.75
C TRP A 8 10.51 7.69 -5.98
N ILE A 9 9.46 6.88 -6.08
CA ILE A 9 9.20 6.05 -7.26
C ILE A 9 7.95 6.57 -7.94
N ARG A 10 8.12 7.14 -9.14
CA ARG A 10 7.00 7.58 -9.97
C ARG A 10 6.49 6.41 -10.81
N TYR A 11 5.27 5.99 -10.60
CA TYR A 11 4.59 5.09 -11.52
C TYR A 11 4.14 5.89 -12.75
N ARG A 12 4.53 5.42 -13.93
CA ARG A 12 4.06 6.02 -15.18
C ARG A 12 2.61 5.60 -15.40
N SER A 13 1.67 6.54 -15.36
CA SER A 13 0.31 6.27 -15.79
C SER A 13 0.30 6.05 -17.31
N TYR A 14 -0.10 4.87 -17.74
CA TYR A 14 -0.43 4.60 -19.14
C TYR A 14 -1.94 4.82 -19.32
N GLY A 15 -2.34 5.94 -19.90
CA GLY A 15 -3.75 6.15 -20.25
C GLY A 15 -4.08 7.61 -20.56
N LYS A 16 -4.78 7.81 -21.64
CA LYS A 16 -5.29 9.11 -22.12
C LYS A 16 -6.31 9.68 -21.13
N ASP A 17 -6.28 11.01 -21.02
CA ASP A 17 -7.20 11.92 -20.36
C ASP A 17 -6.79 12.38 -18.94
N ASP A 18 -5.76 13.23 -18.93
CA ASP A 18 -5.18 13.89 -17.74
C ASP A 18 -6.05 15.06 -17.20
N ILE A 19 -7.31 15.17 -17.57
CA ILE A 19 -8.14 16.30 -17.18
C ILE A 19 -9.14 15.82 -16.13
N MET A 20 -8.80 15.98 -14.86
CA MET A 20 -9.63 15.72 -13.65
C MET A 20 -9.50 14.34 -12.98
N GLN A 21 -8.46 13.59 -13.19
CA GLN A 21 -8.18 12.43 -12.33
C GLN A 21 -7.48 12.88 -11.04
N GLY A 22 -7.99 12.40 -9.90
CA GLY A 22 -7.32 12.56 -8.60
C GLY A 22 -5.96 11.87 -8.58
N LYS A 23 -5.24 12.02 -7.49
CA LYS A 23 -3.89 11.44 -7.32
C LYS A 23 -3.87 10.44 -6.19
N LEU A 24 -3.29 9.27 -6.43
CA LEU A 24 -3.04 8.25 -5.41
C LEU A 24 -1.54 8.25 -5.06
N ILE A 25 -1.25 8.65 -3.83
CA ILE A 25 0.11 8.73 -3.29
C ILE A 25 0.25 7.72 -2.15
N ILE A 26 1.24 6.84 -2.26
CA ILE A 26 1.51 5.81 -1.26
C ILE A 26 2.68 6.25 -0.37
N ILE A 27 2.52 6.06 0.92
CA ILE A 27 3.61 6.16 1.89
C ILE A 27 3.97 4.73 2.32
N GLU A 28 5.17 4.29 1.97
CA GLU A 28 5.66 2.95 2.23
C GLU A 28 6.87 2.99 3.17
N GLY A 29 7.15 1.88 3.85
CA GLY A 29 8.31 1.75 4.74
C GLY A 29 8.10 0.71 5.83
N GLY A 30 9.16 0.39 6.57
CA GLY A 30 9.13 -0.54 7.70
C GLY A 30 8.25 -0.04 8.86
N ASP A 31 7.95 -0.94 9.80
CA ASP A 31 7.26 -0.54 11.03
C ASP A 31 8.16 0.40 11.84
N GLY A 32 7.57 1.43 12.44
CA GLY A 32 8.33 2.46 13.15
C GLY A 32 9.04 3.50 12.26
N SER A 33 8.97 3.42 10.92
CA SER A 33 9.62 4.38 10.02
C SER A 33 8.98 5.78 10.00
N GLY A 34 7.86 5.97 10.71
CA GLY A 34 7.16 7.25 10.78
C GLY A 34 6.11 7.47 9.68
N LYS A 35 5.69 6.42 8.97
CA LYS A 35 4.66 6.51 7.91
C LYS A 35 3.43 7.30 8.34
N ALA A 36 2.79 6.91 9.44
CA ALA A 36 1.57 7.58 9.93
C ALA A 36 1.80 9.08 10.21
N THR A 37 2.95 9.42 10.80
CA THR A 37 3.33 10.82 11.05
C THR A 37 3.50 11.60 9.75
N GLN A 38 4.23 11.03 8.78
CA GLN A 38 4.48 11.68 7.49
C GLN A 38 3.20 11.79 6.66
N THR A 39 2.33 10.78 6.69
CA THR A 39 1.01 10.82 6.04
C THR A 39 0.17 11.97 6.60
N LYS A 40 0.12 12.11 7.93
CA LYS A 40 -0.62 13.19 8.59
C LYS A 40 -0.06 14.57 8.23
N LEU A 41 1.26 14.76 8.30
CA LEU A 41 1.91 16.04 7.98
C LEU A 41 1.67 16.42 6.51
N LEU A 42 1.77 15.47 5.59
CA LEU A 42 1.50 15.69 4.17
C LEU A 42 0.03 16.03 3.93
N GLN A 43 -0.89 15.34 4.61
CA GLN A 43 -2.31 15.65 4.56
C GLN A 43 -2.60 17.09 5.00
N GLU A 44 -2.06 17.49 6.16
CA GLU A 44 -2.23 18.85 6.69
C GLU A 44 -1.65 19.91 5.74
N HIS A 45 -0.50 19.64 5.13
CA HIS A 45 0.13 20.54 4.17
C HIS A 45 -0.73 20.74 2.92
N LEU A 46 -1.17 19.65 2.29
CA LEU A 46 -1.99 19.71 1.09
C LEU A 46 -3.37 20.36 1.37
N GLN A 47 -3.95 20.12 2.55
CA GLN A 47 -5.20 20.79 2.95
C GLN A 47 -5.03 22.30 3.11
N LYS A 48 -3.89 22.79 3.66
CA LYS A 48 -3.57 24.21 3.74
C LYS A 48 -3.44 24.84 2.36
N ASP A 49 -2.98 24.06 1.38
CA ASP A 49 -2.90 24.48 -0.03
C ASP A 49 -4.25 24.39 -0.77
N GLY A 50 -5.33 24.13 -0.04
CA GLY A 50 -6.69 24.05 -0.59
C GLY A 50 -6.96 22.79 -1.42
N LYS A 51 -6.15 21.74 -1.31
CA LYS A 51 -6.38 20.48 -2.02
C LYS A 51 -7.36 19.60 -1.25
N PRO A 52 -8.35 18.98 -1.92
CA PRO A 52 -9.16 17.94 -1.30
C PRO A 52 -8.29 16.69 -1.08
N VAL A 53 -8.13 16.28 0.19
CA VAL A 53 -7.25 15.16 0.57
C VAL A 53 -7.99 14.21 1.50
N GLN A 54 -7.87 12.92 1.21
CA GLN A 54 -8.34 11.82 2.08
C GLN A 54 -7.16 10.90 2.39
N ALA A 55 -6.98 10.54 3.66
CA ALA A 55 -6.01 9.54 4.09
C ALA A 55 -6.71 8.18 4.29
N VAL A 56 -6.05 7.11 3.89
CA VAL A 56 -6.45 5.71 4.11
C VAL A 56 -5.24 4.91 4.60
N SER A 57 -5.47 3.81 5.28
CA SER A 57 -4.39 2.95 5.78
C SER A 57 -4.74 1.49 5.53
N PHE A 58 -3.73 0.68 5.21
CA PHE A 58 -3.90 -0.74 4.97
C PHE A 58 -2.95 -1.59 5.82
N PRO A 59 -3.44 -2.69 6.44
CA PRO A 59 -4.85 -3.12 6.44
C PRO A 59 -5.78 -2.14 7.18
N ASP A 60 -7.04 -2.07 6.74
CA ASP A 60 -8.09 -1.36 7.47
C ASP A 60 -8.63 -2.27 8.58
N TYR A 61 -7.94 -2.27 9.72
CA TYR A 61 -8.23 -3.19 10.83
C TYR A 61 -9.62 -3.03 11.44
N ASP A 62 -10.24 -1.88 11.28
CA ASP A 62 -11.57 -1.58 11.81
C ASP A 62 -12.69 -2.06 10.86
N SER A 63 -12.35 -2.39 9.62
CA SER A 63 -13.28 -2.89 8.61
C SER A 63 -13.45 -4.40 8.67
N ASP A 64 -14.66 -4.88 8.35
CA ASP A 64 -14.94 -6.31 8.19
C ASP A 64 -14.13 -6.93 7.03
N SER A 65 -13.75 -6.14 6.03
CA SER A 65 -12.96 -6.59 4.88
C SER A 65 -11.59 -7.13 5.28
N SER A 66 -11.01 -6.65 6.39
CA SER A 66 -9.72 -7.10 6.90
C SER A 66 -9.79 -8.34 7.80
N ALA A 67 -10.96 -8.99 7.93
CA ALA A 67 -11.12 -10.15 8.81
C ALA A 67 -10.10 -11.26 8.50
N LEU A 68 -9.90 -11.61 7.21
CA LEU A 68 -8.92 -12.63 6.79
C LEU A 68 -7.48 -12.20 7.09
N VAL A 69 -7.17 -10.92 6.95
CA VAL A 69 -5.85 -10.37 7.33
C VAL A 69 -5.63 -10.52 8.83
N ARG A 70 -6.62 -10.18 9.66
CA ARG A 70 -6.54 -10.35 11.11
C ARG A 70 -6.35 -11.81 11.52
N MET A 71 -7.08 -12.76 10.88
CA MET A 71 -6.91 -14.19 11.10
C MET A 71 -5.51 -14.67 10.71
N TYR A 72 -5.01 -14.24 9.57
CA TYR A 72 -3.66 -14.55 9.09
C TYR A 72 -2.59 -14.07 10.08
N LEU A 73 -2.68 -12.81 10.52
CA LEU A 73 -1.70 -12.23 11.45
C LEU A 73 -1.74 -12.83 12.86
N ARG A 74 -2.90 -13.38 13.29
CA ARG A 74 -3.01 -14.11 14.56
C ARG A 74 -2.50 -15.56 14.48
N GLY A 75 -2.20 -16.05 13.27
CA GLY A 75 -1.78 -17.43 13.05
C GLY A 75 -2.93 -18.45 13.02
N ASP A 76 -4.17 -18.02 12.79
CA ASP A 76 -5.34 -18.91 12.72
C ASP A 76 -5.23 -19.94 11.59
N PHE A 77 -4.41 -19.66 10.57
CA PHE A 77 -4.13 -20.55 9.43
C PHE A 77 -2.82 -21.33 9.58
N GLY A 78 -2.17 -21.27 10.74
CA GLY A 78 -0.88 -21.86 11.05
C GLY A 78 0.12 -20.81 11.51
N THR A 79 1.06 -21.22 12.35
CA THR A 79 2.05 -20.33 12.99
C THR A 79 3.36 -20.23 12.24
N ASP A 80 3.61 -21.16 11.30
CA ASP A 80 4.81 -21.11 10.48
C ASP A 80 4.70 -20.03 9.40
N ALA A 81 5.81 -19.40 9.06
CA ALA A 81 5.85 -18.35 8.04
C ALA A 81 5.33 -18.82 6.67
N ASP A 82 5.46 -20.13 6.39
CA ASP A 82 5.06 -20.77 5.14
C ASP A 82 3.69 -21.46 5.21
N ALA A 83 3.00 -21.39 6.37
CA ALA A 83 1.66 -22.00 6.53
C ALA A 83 0.64 -21.45 5.52
N VAL A 84 0.83 -20.19 5.10
CA VAL A 84 0.02 -19.54 4.06
C VAL A 84 0.95 -19.12 2.92
N ASN A 85 0.67 -19.65 1.73
CA ASN A 85 1.47 -19.28 0.56
C ASN A 85 1.33 -17.79 0.22
N PRO A 86 2.35 -17.18 -0.46
CA PRO A 86 2.37 -15.74 -0.76
C PRO A 86 1.16 -15.24 -1.55
N TYR A 87 0.62 -16.06 -2.45
CA TYR A 87 -0.54 -15.70 -3.29
C TYR A 87 -1.81 -15.56 -2.45
N ALA A 88 -2.08 -16.54 -1.56
CA ALA A 88 -3.24 -16.50 -0.68
C ALA A 88 -3.13 -15.35 0.33
N ALA A 89 -1.96 -15.15 0.95
CA ALA A 89 -1.74 -14.03 1.86
C ALA A 89 -1.98 -12.70 1.14
N SER A 90 -1.44 -12.53 -0.08
CA SER A 90 -1.64 -11.32 -0.88
C SER A 90 -3.11 -11.07 -1.21
N ALA A 91 -3.87 -12.14 -1.50
CA ALA A 91 -5.29 -12.02 -1.80
C ALA A 91 -6.09 -11.49 -0.60
N PHE A 92 -5.74 -11.86 0.64
CA PHE A 92 -6.41 -11.33 1.84
C PHE A 92 -6.26 -9.80 1.93
N TYR A 93 -5.05 -9.28 1.71
CA TYR A 93 -4.80 -7.84 1.71
C TYR A 93 -5.43 -7.14 0.50
N ALA A 94 -5.47 -7.79 -0.67
CA ALA A 94 -6.06 -7.24 -1.86
C ALA A 94 -7.58 -7.05 -1.72
N VAL A 95 -8.28 -8.03 -1.10
CA VAL A 95 -9.72 -7.93 -0.81
C VAL A 95 -10.03 -6.76 0.11
N ASP A 96 -9.22 -6.54 1.14
CA ASP A 96 -9.36 -5.40 2.05
C ASP A 96 -9.20 -4.07 1.29
N ARG A 97 -8.15 -3.94 0.46
CA ARG A 97 -7.95 -2.75 -0.39
C ARG A 97 -9.12 -2.51 -1.35
N PHE A 98 -9.62 -3.59 -1.97
CA PHE A 98 -10.72 -3.50 -2.92
C PHE A 98 -12.00 -3.00 -2.25
N ALA A 99 -12.37 -3.55 -1.09
CA ALA A 99 -13.53 -3.14 -0.34
C ALA A 99 -13.44 -1.66 0.07
N SER A 100 -12.30 -1.28 0.66
CA SER A 100 -12.03 0.11 1.04
C SER A 100 -12.14 1.05 -0.18
N TYR A 101 -11.52 0.68 -1.32
CA TYR A 101 -11.60 1.46 -2.55
C TYR A 101 -13.03 1.68 -3.00
N GLN A 102 -13.79 0.62 -3.16
CA GLN A 102 -15.16 0.70 -3.67
C GLN A 102 -16.09 1.50 -2.74
N MET A 103 -15.94 1.34 -1.42
CA MET A 103 -16.85 1.88 -0.44
C MET A 103 -16.52 3.32 -0.04
N HIS A 104 -15.23 3.70 0.01
CA HIS A 104 -14.83 4.90 0.72
C HIS A 104 -14.12 5.96 -0.11
N TRP A 105 -13.32 5.62 -1.11
CA TRP A 105 -12.47 6.61 -1.76
C TRP A 105 -12.45 6.59 -3.31
N LYS A 106 -13.14 5.63 -3.94
CA LYS A 106 -13.25 5.56 -5.41
C LYS A 106 -13.84 6.84 -6.00
N SER A 107 -15.00 7.25 -5.52
CA SER A 107 -15.67 8.46 -6.00
C SER A 107 -14.84 9.71 -5.72
N PHE A 108 -14.21 9.80 -4.55
CA PHE A 108 -13.36 10.91 -4.18
C PHE A 108 -12.15 11.05 -5.13
N LEU A 109 -11.46 9.93 -5.41
CA LEU A 109 -10.34 9.90 -6.35
C LEU A 109 -10.80 10.28 -7.77
N GLN A 110 -11.91 9.72 -8.24
CA GLN A 110 -12.47 10.01 -9.58
C GLN A 110 -12.88 11.47 -9.76
N ASN A 111 -13.22 12.16 -8.68
CA ASN A 111 -13.60 13.58 -8.68
C ASN A 111 -12.39 14.52 -8.44
N GLY A 112 -11.17 14.05 -8.64
CA GLY A 112 -9.97 14.90 -8.58
C GLY A 112 -9.35 15.04 -7.19
N GLY A 113 -9.81 14.26 -6.19
CA GLY A 113 -9.23 14.26 -4.84
C GLY A 113 -7.84 13.62 -4.80
N VAL A 114 -7.06 13.99 -3.81
CA VAL A 114 -5.78 13.35 -3.50
C VAL A 114 -5.98 12.31 -2.40
N VAL A 115 -5.66 11.06 -2.69
CA VAL A 115 -5.68 9.97 -1.71
C VAL A 115 -4.26 9.68 -1.24
N LEU A 116 -4.04 9.74 0.06
CA LEU A 116 -2.79 9.34 0.71
C LEU A 116 -3.01 7.99 1.38
N ALA A 117 -2.29 6.96 0.93
CA ALA A 117 -2.39 5.62 1.50
C ALA A 117 -1.13 5.28 2.32
N ASP A 118 -1.31 4.98 3.61
CA ASP A 118 -0.28 4.33 4.43
C ASP A 118 -0.31 2.84 4.10
N ARG A 119 0.67 2.36 3.35
CA ARG A 119 0.76 1.06 2.69
C ARG A 119 -0.23 0.87 1.54
N TYR A 120 0.14 -0.02 0.61
CA TYR A 120 -0.69 -0.41 -0.52
C TYR A 120 -0.23 -1.77 -1.09
N THR A 121 -0.44 -2.02 -2.38
CA THR A 121 0.06 -3.22 -3.10
C THR A 121 1.58 -3.39 -2.95
N THR A 122 2.33 -2.30 -2.86
CA THR A 122 3.77 -2.29 -2.62
C THR A 122 4.19 -3.04 -1.36
N SER A 123 3.38 -3.02 -0.31
CA SER A 123 3.63 -3.84 0.89
C SER A 123 3.59 -5.34 0.58
N ASN A 124 2.64 -5.81 -0.25
CA ASN A 124 2.64 -7.21 -0.69
C ASN A 124 3.90 -7.56 -1.51
N MET A 125 4.31 -6.66 -2.41
CA MET A 125 5.56 -6.83 -3.18
C MET A 125 6.76 -7.01 -2.26
N LEU A 126 6.86 -6.20 -1.22
CA LEU A 126 7.99 -6.25 -0.29
C LEU A 126 7.94 -7.49 0.62
N TYR A 127 6.82 -7.72 1.30
CA TYR A 127 6.74 -8.70 2.38
C TYR A 127 6.46 -10.13 1.91
N GLN A 128 5.78 -10.32 0.79
CA GLN A 128 5.51 -11.67 0.28
C GLN A 128 6.57 -12.15 -0.71
N MET A 129 7.20 -11.24 -1.47
CA MET A 129 8.25 -11.59 -2.43
C MET A 129 9.48 -12.21 -1.77
N ILE A 130 9.79 -11.84 -0.53
CA ILE A 130 10.95 -12.41 0.21
C ILE A 130 10.81 -13.90 0.50
N LYS A 131 9.62 -14.47 0.41
CA LYS A 131 9.36 -15.91 0.59
C LYS A 131 9.80 -16.75 -0.61
N PHE A 132 10.07 -16.13 -1.74
CA PHE A 132 10.58 -16.82 -2.93
C PHE A 132 12.09 -16.78 -2.97
N ASN A 133 12.74 -17.91 -3.21
CA ASN A 133 14.20 -18.01 -3.26
C ASN A 133 14.75 -17.71 -4.65
N ASP A 134 13.97 -18.01 -5.70
CA ASP A 134 14.39 -17.83 -7.09
C ASP A 134 13.89 -16.49 -7.68
N SER A 135 14.73 -15.89 -8.53
CA SER A 135 14.41 -14.61 -9.18
C SER A 135 13.28 -14.74 -10.22
N ALA A 136 13.17 -15.89 -10.88
CA ALA A 136 12.08 -16.14 -11.83
C ALA A 136 10.74 -16.29 -11.11
N GLU A 137 10.71 -16.98 -9.96
CA GLU A 137 9.52 -17.06 -9.11
C GLU A 137 9.09 -15.68 -8.59
N ARG A 138 10.06 -14.85 -8.18
CA ARG A 138 9.79 -13.47 -7.74
C ARG A 138 9.17 -12.65 -8.87
N SER A 139 9.71 -12.75 -10.09
CA SER A 139 9.16 -12.05 -11.25
C SER A 139 7.74 -12.52 -11.56
N ALA A 140 7.51 -13.83 -11.60
CA ALA A 140 6.19 -14.41 -11.86
C ALA A 140 5.16 -13.99 -10.79
N TYR A 141 5.57 -13.92 -9.53
CA TYR A 141 4.71 -13.42 -8.45
C TYR A 141 4.37 -11.93 -8.63
N LEU A 142 5.33 -11.09 -8.99
CA LEU A 142 5.07 -9.66 -9.21
C LEU A 142 4.14 -9.45 -10.39
N ASP A 143 4.34 -10.15 -11.51
CA ASP A 143 3.48 -10.09 -12.69
C ASP A 143 2.05 -10.51 -12.33
N TRP A 144 1.91 -11.61 -11.56
CA TRP A 144 0.62 -12.07 -11.07
C TRP A 144 -0.05 -11.03 -10.17
N LEU A 145 0.68 -10.46 -9.21
CA LEU A 145 0.13 -9.49 -8.25
C LEU A 145 -0.37 -8.23 -8.95
N GLU A 146 0.40 -7.73 -9.93
CA GLU A 146 0.00 -6.58 -10.74
C GLU A 146 -1.24 -6.87 -11.58
N ASP A 147 -1.29 -8.02 -12.26
CA ASP A 147 -2.49 -8.42 -13.03
C ASP A 147 -3.68 -8.64 -12.11
N PHE A 148 -3.49 -9.27 -10.96
CA PHE A 148 -4.56 -9.53 -10.00
C PHE A 148 -5.15 -8.25 -9.44
N GLU A 149 -4.35 -7.38 -8.85
CA GLU A 149 -4.86 -6.18 -8.17
C GLU A 149 -5.28 -5.09 -9.17
N PHE A 150 -4.43 -4.76 -10.13
CA PHE A 150 -4.71 -3.67 -11.05
C PHE A 150 -5.50 -4.11 -12.28
N GLY A 151 -5.25 -5.31 -12.79
CA GLY A 151 -5.91 -5.86 -13.98
C GLY A 151 -7.28 -6.44 -13.68
N LYS A 152 -7.39 -7.38 -12.72
CA LYS A 152 -8.63 -8.13 -12.45
C LYS A 152 -9.52 -7.43 -11.43
N MET A 153 -8.98 -6.98 -10.32
CA MET A 153 -9.76 -6.27 -9.30
C MET A 153 -10.02 -4.81 -9.66
N GLY A 154 -9.25 -4.23 -10.57
CA GLY A 154 -9.43 -2.85 -11.02
C GLY A 154 -9.08 -1.81 -9.96
N LEU A 155 -8.17 -2.15 -9.04
CA LEU A 155 -7.61 -1.18 -8.12
C LEU A 155 -6.80 -0.13 -8.89
N PRO A 156 -6.80 1.14 -8.48
CA PRO A 156 -6.02 2.17 -9.15
C PRO A 156 -4.52 1.94 -8.93
N ARG A 157 -3.73 2.16 -10.00
CA ARG A 157 -2.28 2.21 -9.85
C ARG A 157 -1.88 3.50 -9.14
N PRO A 158 -0.88 3.47 -8.24
CA PRO A 158 -0.40 4.69 -7.61
C PRO A 158 0.25 5.63 -8.64
N ASP A 159 0.05 6.93 -8.45
CA ASP A 159 0.80 7.96 -9.20
C ASP A 159 2.22 8.11 -8.64
N LEU A 160 2.36 7.95 -7.32
CA LEU A 160 3.62 8.13 -6.61
C LEU A 160 3.72 7.19 -5.42
N VAL A 161 4.89 6.60 -5.23
CA VAL A 161 5.24 5.86 -4.01
C VAL A 161 6.41 6.55 -3.33
N CYS A 162 6.22 6.92 -2.07
CA CYS A 162 7.24 7.47 -1.19
C CYS A 162 7.72 6.36 -0.25
N LEU A 163 8.90 5.84 -0.46
CA LEU A 163 9.51 4.88 0.45
C LEU A 163 10.31 5.63 1.52
N LEU A 164 9.93 5.43 2.78
CA LEU A 164 10.70 5.88 3.94
C LEU A 164 11.73 4.82 4.29
N ASP A 165 12.93 4.99 3.75
CA ASP A 165 14.06 4.12 4.01
C ASP A 165 14.76 4.58 5.29
N VAL A 166 14.51 3.86 6.39
CA VAL A 166 15.07 4.14 7.71
C VAL A 166 15.99 2.99 8.10
N PRO A 167 17.25 3.27 8.45
CA PRO A 167 18.19 2.23 8.89
C PRO A 167 17.63 1.42 10.07
N LEU A 168 17.79 0.09 10.02
CA LEU A 168 17.25 -0.85 10.99
C LEU A 168 17.59 -0.48 12.45
N LEU A 169 18.81 0.04 12.68
CA LEU A 169 19.27 0.48 14.00
C LEU A 169 18.49 1.68 14.55
N SER A 170 17.87 2.48 13.68
CA SER A 170 17.03 3.61 14.11
C SER A 170 15.65 3.17 14.59
N LEU A 171 15.19 1.98 14.20
CA LEU A 171 13.89 1.42 14.57
C LEU A 171 13.90 0.74 15.95
N ILE A 172 15.08 0.44 16.48
CA ILE A 172 15.26 -0.26 17.78
C ILE A 172 15.26 0.72 18.97
N HIS A 173 15.36 2.02 18.71
CA HIS A 173 15.47 3.06 19.75
C HIS A 173 14.20 3.89 19.96
N ILE A 174 13.04 3.39 19.51
CA ILE A 174 11.74 4.05 19.75
C ILE A 174 10.98 3.34 20.85
#